data_0dc0130f31c571a25571f48b24b9fe2a
#
_entry.id   0dc0130f31c571a25571f48b24b9fe2a
#
_cell.length_a   1.000
_cell.length_b   1.000
_cell.length_c   1.000
_cell.angle_alpha   90.00
_cell.angle_beta   90.00
_cell.angle_gamma   90.00
#
_symmetry.space_group_name_H-M   'P 1'
#
loop_
_entity.id
_entity.type
_entity.pdbx_description
1 polymer ?
#
loop_
_entity_poly.entity_id
_entity_poly.type
_entity_poly.pdbx_seq_one_letter_code
_entity_poly.pdbx_strand_id
1 'polypeptide(L)'
;MSHDRDARRSTLKLIGATGLAALAAPITARAQQSTPATTTPPQASTNGGGFYRTMVGTAKVVILSDGQSDPGPALPNWGANPELQEDFVRTLRENFIDPARYVNNFNPMLVDTGAERVLIDTGRGGAQSRLLAHLAAAGYQPGDITTVFLTHGHGDHIGGLTRASELTFPRARLVMGETEFNYWTTQAQPSAAVQANMIALKDRYTLIKDGDAIVPGLTAVAAYGHTPGQLAVLVTSGDQRLMHLADAGGHYLLSFKYPQQYLGFDMDKPTAVATRARLFDRAAADGMRVVGYHFDWPGVGYVRRAGTAYEYVRVPFQL
;
A
#
# COMPACT_ATOMS: atom_id res chain seq x y z
N MET A 1 35.73 -50.68 40.23
CA MET A 1 36.39 -49.80 41.19
C MET A 1 35.29 -48.80 41.61
N SER A 2 34.50 -49.13 42.65
CA SER A 2 34.78 -48.88 44.09
C SER A 2 34.58 -47.42 44.37
N HIS A 3 33.70 -47.00 45.13
CA HIS A 3 33.12 -47.20 46.44
C HIS A 3 32.33 -45.92 46.73
N ASP A 4 31.32 -45.83 47.38
CA ASP A 4 30.60 -46.47 48.52
C ASP A 4 30.13 -45.38 49.48
N ARG A 5 28.84 -45.50 49.90
CA ARG A 5 28.31 -45.32 51.28
C ARG A 5 28.43 -43.91 51.94
N ASP A 6 27.50 -43.47 52.75
CA ASP A 6 26.55 -44.03 53.70
C ASP A 6 25.60 -42.92 54.20
N ALA A 7 24.42 -43.15 54.33
CA ALA A 7 23.43 -43.29 55.38
C ALA A 7 23.75 -42.75 56.80
N ARG A 8 22.75 -42.05 57.39
CA ARG A 8 22.29 -42.15 58.83
C ARG A 8 21.09 -41.17 59.01
N ARG A 9 19.97 -41.61 59.22
CA ARG A 9 19.04 -42.07 60.26
C ARG A 9 19.05 -41.26 61.57
N SER A 10 17.81 -41.03 62.06
CA SER A 10 17.26 -40.93 63.42
C SER A 10 17.00 -39.52 63.93
N THR A 11 15.95 -39.13 64.60
CA THR A 11 14.95 -39.88 65.47
C THR A 11 13.74 -38.98 65.80
N LEU A 12 12.65 -39.60 66.01
CA LEU A 12 11.36 -39.13 66.56
C LEU A 12 11.49 -38.52 67.98
N LYS A 13 10.72 -37.47 68.31
CA LYS A 13 10.09 -37.33 69.65
C LYS A 13 8.72 -36.65 69.54
N LEU A 14 7.77 -37.36 70.11
CA LEU A 14 6.36 -37.09 70.34
C LEU A 14 6.16 -36.49 71.74
N ILE A 15 5.42 -35.38 71.88
CA ILE A 15 4.72 -34.90 73.09
C ILE A 15 3.79 -33.79 72.61
N GLY A 16 2.49 -33.76 72.79
CA GLY A 16 1.55 -34.02 73.82
C GLY A 16 0.39 -33.03 73.54
N ALA A 17 -0.83 -33.51 73.55
CA ALA A 17 -2.10 -32.84 73.30
C ALA A 17 -2.51 -31.84 74.40
N THR A 18 -3.07 -30.71 74.05
CA THR A 18 -4.14 -30.03 74.79
C THR A 18 -5.08 -29.31 73.81
N GLY A 19 -6.37 -29.67 73.95
CA GLY A 19 -7.40 -29.11 73.07
C GLY A 19 -7.85 -27.72 73.50
N LEU A 20 -8.24 -26.97 72.50
CA LEU A 20 -9.15 -25.82 72.66
C LEU A 20 -10.15 -25.85 71.49
N ALA A 21 -11.43 -25.99 71.90
CA ALA A 21 -12.53 -25.84 70.98
C ALA A 21 -12.67 -24.37 70.52
N ALA A 22 -12.62 -24.13 69.27
CA ALA A 22 -12.95 -22.82 68.66
C ALA A 22 -14.18 -22.99 67.76
N LEU A 23 -15.19 -22.20 68.03
CA LEU A 23 -16.45 -22.09 67.35
C LEU A 23 -16.23 -21.71 65.86
N ALA A 24 -16.71 -22.52 64.95
CA ALA A 24 -16.73 -22.24 63.52
C ALA A 24 -17.90 -21.29 63.21
N ALA A 25 -17.58 -20.07 62.80
CA ALA A 25 -18.50 -19.15 62.12
C ALA A 25 -18.51 -19.46 60.60
N PRO A 26 -19.67 -19.43 59.92
CA PRO A 26 -19.69 -19.70 58.49
C PRO A 26 -19.08 -18.51 57.72
N ILE A 27 -18.00 -18.80 56.98
CA ILE A 27 -17.43 -17.87 56.00
C ILE A 27 -18.33 -17.94 54.77
N THR A 28 -19.19 -16.91 54.59
CA THR A 28 -19.88 -16.71 53.33
C THR A 28 -18.85 -16.28 52.28
N ALA A 29 -18.46 -17.18 51.39
CA ALA A 29 -17.68 -16.87 50.23
C ALA A 29 -18.48 -15.95 49.28
N ARG A 30 -18.14 -14.66 49.31
CA ARG A 30 -18.66 -13.68 48.35
C ARG A 30 -17.97 -13.97 47.02
N ALA A 31 -18.70 -14.56 46.06
CA ALA A 31 -18.21 -14.73 44.72
C ALA A 31 -17.83 -13.34 44.16
N GLN A 32 -16.53 -13.09 43.99
CA GLN A 32 -16.05 -11.96 43.19
C GLN A 32 -16.48 -12.22 41.75
N GLN A 33 -17.48 -11.49 41.28
CA GLN A 33 -17.77 -11.37 39.87
C GLN A 33 -16.53 -10.71 39.19
N SER A 34 -15.76 -11.52 38.49
CA SER A 34 -14.74 -11.02 37.59
C SER A 34 -15.45 -10.23 36.48
N THR A 35 -15.34 -8.91 36.51
CA THR A 35 -15.65 -8.06 35.37
C THR A 35 -14.84 -8.58 34.17
N PRO A 36 -15.46 -8.81 33.00
CA PRO A 36 -14.70 -9.19 31.81
C PRO A 36 -13.69 -8.08 31.55
N ALA A 37 -12.42 -8.46 31.46
CA ALA A 37 -11.37 -7.55 31.02
C ALA A 37 -11.78 -7.02 29.65
N THR A 38 -12.04 -5.73 29.54
CA THR A 38 -12.14 -5.02 28.28
C THR A 38 -10.77 -5.17 27.62
N THR A 39 -10.66 -6.14 26.72
CA THR A 39 -9.50 -6.25 25.84
C THR A 39 -9.52 -5.02 24.95
N THR A 40 -8.76 -4.00 25.32
CA THR A 40 -8.43 -2.92 24.39
C THR A 40 -7.83 -3.59 23.16
N PRO A 41 -8.39 -3.39 21.95
CA PRO A 41 -7.79 -3.96 20.76
C PRO A 41 -6.31 -3.52 20.72
N PRO A 42 -5.38 -4.41 20.32
CA PRO A 42 -3.97 -4.06 20.27
C PRO A 42 -3.81 -2.78 19.48
N GLN A 43 -3.17 -1.80 20.08
CA GLN A 43 -2.89 -0.53 19.44
C GLN A 43 -1.98 -0.86 18.25
N ALA A 44 -2.54 -0.77 17.03
CA ALA A 44 -1.81 -1.12 15.82
C ALA A 44 -0.51 -0.31 15.79
N SER A 45 0.61 -0.99 15.55
CA SER A 45 1.92 -0.37 15.41
C SER A 45 1.83 0.85 14.48
N THR A 46 2.52 1.92 14.79
CA THR A 46 2.43 3.18 14.04
C THR A 46 2.87 3.04 12.59
N ASN A 47 3.89 2.23 12.30
CA ASN A 47 4.34 1.84 10.98
C ASN A 47 5.02 0.46 11.04
N GLY A 48 5.11 -0.21 9.90
CA GLY A 48 5.73 -1.55 9.81
C GLY A 48 6.21 -1.87 8.40
N GLY A 49 6.85 -3.02 8.23
CA GLY A 49 7.37 -3.47 6.93
C GLY A 49 6.30 -3.70 5.86
N GLY A 50 5.01 -3.78 6.24
CA GLY A 50 3.90 -4.04 5.33
C GLY A 50 2.97 -2.84 5.10
N PHE A 51 3.02 -1.81 5.93
CA PHE A 51 2.23 -0.59 5.75
C PHE A 51 2.95 0.63 6.33
N TYR A 52 2.66 1.79 5.75
CA TYR A 52 3.16 3.08 6.21
C TYR A 52 2.00 4.06 6.33
N ARG A 53 1.88 4.72 7.49
CA ARG A 53 0.84 5.71 7.78
C ARG A 53 1.38 7.12 7.71
N THR A 54 0.57 8.01 7.18
CA THR A 54 0.78 9.45 7.21
C THR A 54 -0.58 10.16 7.24
N MET A 55 -0.56 11.47 7.42
CA MET A 55 -1.76 12.29 7.44
C MET A 55 -1.73 13.32 6.30
N VAL A 56 -2.91 13.63 5.76
CA VAL A 56 -3.15 14.82 4.92
C VAL A 56 -4.28 15.58 5.60
N GLY A 57 -3.94 16.65 6.31
CA GLY A 57 -4.89 17.30 7.22
C GLY A 57 -5.48 16.30 8.22
N THR A 58 -6.79 16.08 8.17
CA THR A 58 -7.50 15.11 9.01
C THR A 58 -7.64 13.72 8.37
N ALA A 59 -7.34 13.58 7.08
CA ALA A 59 -7.43 12.31 6.39
C ALA A 59 -6.22 11.41 6.71
N LYS A 60 -6.49 10.15 7.10
CA LYS A 60 -5.45 9.15 7.30
C LYS A 60 -5.09 8.54 5.94
N VAL A 61 -3.82 8.51 5.63
CA VAL A 61 -3.28 7.88 4.42
C VAL A 61 -2.44 6.69 4.82
N VAL A 62 -2.71 5.54 4.24
CA VAL A 62 -1.96 4.30 4.51
C VAL A 62 -1.46 3.74 3.18
N ILE A 63 -0.15 3.73 3.02
CA ILE A 63 0.47 2.98 1.91
C ILE A 63 0.53 1.52 2.34
N LEU A 64 0.09 0.64 1.46
CA LEU A 64 0.06 -0.79 1.70
C LEU A 64 1.04 -1.47 0.73
N SER A 65 1.96 -2.28 1.24
CA SER A 65 2.81 -3.06 0.36
C SER A 65 2.04 -4.27 -0.17
N ASP A 66 1.89 -4.41 -1.48
CA ASP A 66 1.45 -5.67 -2.08
C ASP A 66 2.63 -6.61 -2.39
N GLY A 67 3.80 -6.30 -1.83
CA GLY A 67 5.05 -7.01 -2.04
C GLY A 67 5.88 -6.41 -3.17
N GLN A 68 6.75 -7.23 -3.73
CA GLN A 68 7.73 -6.83 -4.74
C GLN A 68 7.69 -7.79 -5.93
N SER A 69 8.22 -7.33 -7.08
CA SER A 69 8.49 -8.23 -8.20
C SER A 69 9.63 -9.19 -7.88
N ASP A 70 9.74 -10.27 -8.62
CA ASP A 70 10.98 -11.03 -8.65
C ASP A 70 12.12 -10.17 -9.23
N PRO A 71 13.37 -10.41 -8.79
CA PRO A 71 14.52 -9.69 -9.33
C PRO A 71 14.69 -9.95 -10.83
N GLY A 72 14.81 -8.87 -11.60
CA GLY A 72 14.97 -8.94 -13.05
C GLY A 72 15.67 -7.72 -13.63
N PRO A 73 15.90 -7.66 -14.95
CA PRO A 73 16.54 -6.51 -15.56
C PRO A 73 15.64 -5.26 -15.46
N ALA A 74 16.24 -4.14 -15.01
CA ALA A 74 15.55 -2.86 -14.96
C ALA A 74 15.22 -2.33 -16.36
N LEU A 75 16.13 -2.55 -17.30
CA LEU A 75 16.03 -2.02 -18.66
C LEU A 75 15.66 -3.11 -19.67
N PRO A 76 14.89 -2.80 -20.69
CA PRO A 76 14.38 -1.45 -21.05
C PRO A 76 13.10 -1.03 -20.32
N ASN A 77 12.52 -1.88 -19.46
CA ASN A 77 11.19 -1.65 -18.91
C ASN A 77 11.07 -0.34 -18.12
N TRP A 78 12.03 -0.06 -17.24
CA TRP A 78 12.04 1.14 -16.39
C TRP A 78 12.80 2.33 -16.99
N GLY A 79 13.32 2.18 -18.22
CA GLY A 79 13.98 3.20 -18.99
C GLY A 79 14.16 2.73 -20.42
N ALA A 80 13.26 3.12 -21.33
CA ALA A 80 13.19 2.55 -22.67
C ALA A 80 13.79 3.43 -23.77
N ASN A 81 14.33 4.61 -23.42
CA ASN A 81 15.05 5.48 -24.37
C ASN A 81 16.33 4.81 -24.86
N PRO A 82 16.47 4.46 -26.16
CA PRO A 82 17.66 3.77 -26.65
C PRO A 82 18.94 4.58 -26.46
N GLU A 83 18.85 5.91 -26.63
CA GLU A 83 19.96 6.85 -26.53
C GLU A 83 20.46 7.10 -25.10
N LEU A 84 19.69 6.67 -24.08
CA LEU A 84 20.01 6.89 -22.66
C LEU A 84 20.38 5.60 -21.91
N GLN A 85 20.47 4.45 -22.57
CA GLN A 85 20.67 3.17 -21.90
C GLN A 85 21.96 3.13 -21.05
N GLU A 86 23.08 3.65 -21.57
CA GLU A 86 24.33 3.72 -20.81
C GLU A 86 24.23 4.65 -19.61
N ASP A 87 23.55 5.79 -19.78
CA ASP A 87 23.31 6.75 -18.71
C ASP A 87 22.41 6.17 -17.62
N PHE A 88 21.38 5.43 -18.01
CA PHE A 88 20.52 4.73 -17.06
C PHE A 88 21.29 3.68 -16.24
N VAL A 89 22.08 2.83 -16.91
CA VAL A 89 22.93 1.83 -16.23
C VAL A 89 23.89 2.50 -15.26
N ARG A 90 24.58 3.56 -15.71
CA ARG A 90 25.49 4.32 -14.84
C ARG A 90 24.75 4.91 -13.64
N THR A 91 23.62 5.54 -13.84
CA THR A 91 22.82 6.17 -12.79
C THR A 91 22.32 5.13 -11.78
N LEU A 92 21.83 3.99 -12.24
CA LEU A 92 21.41 2.91 -11.33
C LEU A 92 22.57 2.44 -10.45
N ARG A 93 23.74 2.16 -11.06
CA ARG A 93 24.94 1.72 -10.33
C ARG A 93 25.47 2.75 -9.32
N GLU A 94 25.51 4.04 -9.71
CA GLU A 94 25.88 5.15 -8.82
C GLU A 94 24.99 5.25 -7.58
N ASN A 95 23.74 4.74 -7.68
CA ASN A 95 22.78 4.69 -6.60
C ASN A 95 22.63 3.29 -5.97
N PHE A 96 23.64 2.43 -6.17
CA PHE A 96 23.72 1.07 -5.61
C PHE A 96 22.57 0.15 -6.02
N ILE A 97 21.96 0.40 -7.19
CA ILE A 97 20.94 -0.43 -7.80
C ILE A 97 21.60 -1.31 -8.87
N ASP A 98 21.50 -2.62 -8.73
CA ASP A 98 21.95 -3.55 -9.77
C ASP A 98 20.97 -3.56 -10.95
N PRO A 99 21.36 -3.06 -12.15
CA PRO A 99 20.46 -3.03 -13.30
C PRO A 99 19.98 -4.40 -13.76
N ALA A 100 20.70 -5.49 -13.42
CA ALA A 100 20.34 -6.85 -13.79
C ALA A 100 19.40 -7.52 -12.77
N ARG A 101 19.28 -6.96 -11.57
CA ARG A 101 18.52 -7.53 -10.45
C ARG A 101 17.61 -6.51 -9.78
N TYR A 102 17.03 -5.64 -10.58
CA TYR A 102 16.08 -4.64 -10.10
C TYR A 102 14.79 -5.31 -9.58
N VAL A 103 14.24 -4.76 -8.53
CA VAL A 103 12.97 -5.16 -7.92
C VAL A 103 12.09 -3.93 -7.85
N ASN A 104 10.88 -3.97 -8.37
CA ASN A 104 9.91 -2.91 -8.17
C ASN A 104 8.90 -3.27 -7.07
N ASN A 105 8.36 -2.25 -6.44
CA ASN A 105 7.35 -2.37 -5.40
C ASN A 105 5.94 -2.22 -6.01
N PHE A 106 4.94 -2.67 -5.26
CA PHE A 106 3.53 -2.45 -5.56
C PHE A 106 2.91 -1.82 -4.32
N ASN A 107 2.54 -0.54 -4.42
CA ASN A 107 2.16 0.32 -3.30
C ASN A 107 0.70 0.82 -3.41
N PRO A 108 -0.34 -0.03 -3.32
CA PRO A 108 -1.71 0.43 -3.16
C PRO A 108 -1.85 1.40 -1.98
N MET A 109 -2.76 2.35 -2.09
CA MET A 109 -2.95 3.39 -1.08
C MET A 109 -4.38 3.41 -0.56
N LEU A 110 -4.55 3.35 0.75
CA LEU A 110 -5.84 3.58 1.41
C LEU A 110 -5.89 5.02 1.94
N VAL A 111 -6.99 5.70 1.67
CA VAL A 111 -7.32 7.00 2.28
C VAL A 111 -8.58 6.85 3.11
N ASP A 112 -8.47 7.07 4.42
CA ASP A 112 -9.59 7.11 5.36
C ASP A 112 -9.90 8.57 5.73
N THR A 113 -10.99 9.10 5.21
CA THR A 113 -11.47 10.46 5.47
C THR A 113 -12.32 10.56 6.73
N GLY A 114 -12.57 9.43 7.40
CA GLY A 114 -13.54 9.29 8.48
C GLY A 114 -14.94 8.94 7.97
N ALA A 115 -15.40 9.56 6.90
CA ALA A 115 -16.68 9.22 6.23
C ALA A 115 -16.53 8.10 5.18
N GLU A 116 -15.43 8.12 4.45
CA GLU A 116 -15.13 7.19 3.36
C GLU A 116 -13.76 6.52 3.55
N ARG A 117 -13.65 5.28 3.13
CA ARG A 117 -12.40 4.52 3.05
C ARG A 117 -12.17 4.11 1.61
N VAL A 118 -11.31 4.87 0.94
CA VAL A 118 -11.02 4.72 -0.49
C VAL A 118 -9.72 3.95 -0.66
N LEU A 119 -9.79 2.76 -1.22
CA LEU A 119 -8.62 2.01 -1.64
C LEU A 119 -8.29 2.36 -3.09
N ILE A 120 -7.08 2.85 -3.33
CA ILE A 120 -6.55 3.20 -4.64
C ILE A 120 -5.67 2.05 -5.10
N ASP A 121 -6.12 1.37 -6.15
CA ASP A 121 -5.59 0.13 -6.70
C ASP A 121 -5.67 -1.07 -5.74
N THR A 122 -5.68 -2.28 -6.30
CA THR A 122 -5.93 -3.52 -5.56
C THR A 122 -4.75 -4.49 -5.61
N GLY A 123 -3.60 -4.07 -6.14
CA GLY A 123 -2.44 -4.93 -6.22
C GLY A 123 -2.55 -6.00 -7.29
N ARG A 124 -1.58 -6.92 -7.25
CA ARG A 124 -1.45 -8.01 -8.23
C ARG A 124 -2.48 -9.12 -8.08
N GLY A 125 -3.03 -9.25 -6.87
CA GLY A 125 -3.87 -10.40 -6.53
C GLY A 125 -3.11 -11.72 -6.48
N GLY A 126 -3.86 -12.83 -6.39
CA GLY A 126 -3.28 -14.17 -6.35
C GLY A 126 -2.46 -14.48 -5.10
N ALA A 127 -1.63 -15.54 -5.17
CA ALA A 127 -0.89 -16.06 -4.01
C ALA A 127 0.29 -15.16 -3.58
N GLN A 128 0.80 -14.34 -4.46
CA GLN A 128 1.94 -13.45 -4.18
C GLN A 128 1.53 -12.13 -3.54
N SER A 129 0.24 -11.76 -3.62
CA SER A 129 -0.30 -10.53 -3.03
C SER A 129 -0.17 -10.54 -1.51
N ARG A 130 0.25 -9.42 -0.95
CA ARG A 130 0.34 -9.15 0.49
C ARG A 130 -0.69 -8.12 0.95
N LEU A 131 -1.45 -7.54 0.01
CA LEU A 131 -2.37 -6.44 0.29
C LEU A 131 -3.31 -6.70 1.46
N LEU A 132 -4.01 -7.85 1.46
CA LEU A 132 -4.99 -8.15 2.51
C LEU A 132 -4.36 -8.36 3.88
N ALA A 133 -3.18 -9.00 3.93
CA ALA A 133 -2.45 -9.18 5.19
C ALA A 133 -2.00 -7.83 5.76
N HIS A 134 -1.50 -6.93 4.90
CA HIS A 134 -1.03 -5.62 5.33
C HIS A 134 -2.19 -4.64 5.61
N LEU A 135 -3.31 -4.77 4.90
CA LEU A 135 -4.55 -4.05 5.21
C LEU A 135 -5.04 -4.43 6.62
N ALA A 136 -5.08 -5.73 6.95
CA ALA A 136 -5.44 -6.22 8.28
C ALA A 136 -4.46 -5.75 9.37
N ALA A 137 -3.15 -5.81 9.10
CA ALA A 137 -2.12 -5.30 10.00
C ALA A 137 -2.23 -3.78 10.22
N ALA A 138 -2.72 -3.05 9.22
CA ALA A 138 -3.05 -1.64 9.34
C ALA A 138 -4.39 -1.37 10.06
N GLY A 139 -5.10 -2.40 10.55
CA GLY A 139 -6.34 -2.27 11.33
C GLY A 139 -7.60 -2.11 10.48
N TYR A 140 -7.55 -2.46 9.20
CA TYR A 140 -8.71 -2.43 8.30
C TYR A 140 -9.01 -3.81 7.76
N GLN A 141 -10.29 -4.06 7.48
CA GLN A 141 -10.75 -5.28 6.84
C GLN A 141 -11.30 -4.98 5.44
N PRO A 142 -11.36 -5.95 4.52
CA PRO A 142 -11.94 -5.75 3.20
C PRO A 142 -13.37 -5.17 3.21
N GLY A 143 -14.18 -5.56 4.20
CA GLY A 143 -15.53 -5.04 4.39
C GLY A 143 -15.61 -3.59 4.88
N ASP A 144 -14.49 -2.99 5.31
CA ASP A 144 -14.43 -1.58 5.73
C ASP A 144 -14.28 -0.63 4.54
N ILE A 145 -13.81 -1.14 3.39
CA ILE A 145 -13.57 -0.33 2.19
C ILE A 145 -14.92 0.05 1.58
N THR A 146 -15.14 1.35 1.43
CA THR A 146 -16.39 1.91 0.88
C THR A 146 -16.28 2.23 -0.61
N THR A 147 -15.07 2.50 -1.10
CA THR A 147 -14.78 2.77 -2.50
C THR A 147 -13.44 2.15 -2.89
N VAL A 148 -13.42 1.45 -4.03
CA VAL A 148 -12.19 1.08 -4.73
C VAL A 148 -12.07 1.98 -5.96
N PHE A 149 -11.00 2.74 -6.03
CA PHE A 149 -10.63 3.52 -7.21
C PHE A 149 -9.48 2.83 -7.93
N LEU A 150 -9.69 2.48 -9.20
CA LEU A 150 -8.67 1.88 -10.05
C LEU A 150 -8.08 2.96 -10.95
N THR A 151 -6.77 3.17 -10.86
CA THR A 151 -6.06 4.22 -11.61
C THR A 151 -6.01 3.90 -13.09
N HIS A 152 -5.76 2.64 -13.42
CA HIS A 152 -5.72 2.12 -14.79
C HIS A 152 -5.86 0.58 -14.82
N GLY A 153 -5.90 -0.02 -16.03
CA GLY A 153 -6.28 -1.42 -16.23
C GLY A 153 -5.15 -2.44 -16.27
N HIS A 154 -3.92 -2.11 -15.86
CA HIS A 154 -2.86 -3.12 -15.75
C HIS A 154 -3.14 -4.12 -14.62
N GLY A 155 -2.65 -5.35 -14.80
CA GLY A 155 -2.99 -6.47 -13.92
C GLY A 155 -2.52 -6.32 -12.49
N ASP A 156 -1.44 -5.59 -12.26
CA ASP A 156 -0.90 -5.31 -10.93
C ASP A 156 -1.61 -4.16 -10.19
N HIS A 157 -2.55 -3.48 -10.83
CA HIS A 157 -3.45 -2.49 -10.22
C HIS A 157 -4.85 -3.04 -9.98
N ILE A 158 -5.37 -3.87 -10.91
CA ILE A 158 -6.72 -4.40 -10.82
C ILE A 158 -6.78 -5.84 -10.31
N GLY A 159 -5.66 -6.56 -10.20
CA GLY A 159 -5.62 -8.02 -10.02
C GLY A 159 -6.19 -8.51 -8.69
N GLY A 160 -6.17 -7.70 -7.65
CA GLY A 160 -6.72 -8.04 -6.33
C GLY A 160 -8.20 -7.69 -6.15
N LEU A 161 -8.88 -7.14 -7.17
CA LEU A 161 -10.28 -6.74 -7.07
C LEU A 161 -11.23 -7.92 -6.87
N THR A 162 -10.93 -9.07 -7.49
CA THR A 162 -11.68 -10.31 -7.29
C THR A 162 -10.80 -11.42 -6.77
N ARG A 163 -11.40 -12.33 -5.99
CA ARG A 163 -10.78 -13.56 -5.51
C ARG A 163 -11.79 -14.70 -5.63
N ALA A 164 -11.41 -15.78 -6.31
CA ALA A 164 -12.31 -16.91 -6.59
C ALA A 164 -13.65 -16.44 -7.18
N SER A 165 -13.62 -15.49 -8.09
CA SER A 165 -14.78 -14.85 -8.76
C SER A 165 -15.68 -14.00 -7.87
N GLU A 166 -15.35 -13.81 -6.61
CA GLU A 166 -16.07 -12.93 -5.68
C GLU A 166 -15.29 -11.61 -5.51
N LEU A 167 -16.03 -10.52 -5.22
CA LEU A 167 -15.39 -9.25 -4.89
C LEU A 167 -14.58 -9.35 -3.59
N THR A 168 -13.33 -8.98 -3.64
CA THR A 168 -12.45 -8.89 -2.47
C THR A 168 -12.96 -7.83 -1.47
N PHE A 169 -13.57 -6.75 -1.99
CA PHE A 169 -14.09 -5.62 -1.22
C PHE A 169 -15.61 -5.53 -1.40
N PRO A 170 -16.41 -6.36 -0.70
CA PRO A 170 -17.81 -6.63 -1.06
C PRO A 170 -18.74 -5.43 -0.93
N ARG A 171 -18.36 -4.44 -0.09
CA ARG A 171 -19.16 -3.23 0.15
C ARG A 171 -18.72 -2.04 -0.69
N ALA A 172 -17.61 -2.17 -1.40
CA ALA A 172 -17.03 -1.05 -2.13
C ALA A 172 -17.79 -0.72 -3.41
N ARG A 173 -17.98 0.57 -3.64
CA ARG A 173 -18.30 1.12 -4.95
C ARG A 173 -17.02 1.07 -5.80
N LEU A 174 -17.14 0.62 -7.06
CA LEU A 174 -16.03 0.56 -8.00
C LEU A 174 -16.00 1.85 -8.83
N VAL A 175 -14.86 2.50 -8.91
CA VAL A 175 -14.68 3.77 -9.65
C VAL A 175 -13.46 3.67 -10.54
N MET A 176 -13.59 4.13 -11.79
CA MET A 176 -12.50 4.16 -12.78
C MET A 176 -12.72 5.29 -13.79
N GLY A 177 -11.64 5.71 -14.45
CA GLY A 177 -11.74 6.64 -15.58
C GLY A 177 -12.55 6.06 -16.76
N GLU A 178 -13.50 6.83 -17.32
CA GLU A 178 -14.33 6.39 -18.44
C GLU A 178 -13.49 5.98 -19.66
N THR A 179 -12.50 6.80 -20.03
CA THR A 179 -11.60 6.50 -21.17
C THR A 179 -10.82 5.22 -20.93
N GLU A 180 -10.34 5.01 -19.71
CA GLU A 180 -9.57 3.84 -19.32
C GLU A 180 -10.42 2.58 -19.38
N PHE A 181 -11.61 2.63 -18.76
CA PHE A 181 -12.55 1.52 -18.75
C PHE A 181 -12.94 1.11 -20.17
N ASN A 182 -13.32 2.08 -21.01
CA ASN A 182 -13.73 1.82 -22.39
C ASN A 182 -12.57 1.21 -23.21
N TYR A 183 -11.35 1.73 -23.04
CA TYR A 183 -10.18 1.18 -23.73
C TYR A 183 -10.00 -0.32 -23.44
N TRP A 184 -9.91 -0.70 -22.17
CA TRP A 184 -9.60 -2.08 -21.79
C TRP A 184 -10.74 -3.06 -22.08
N THR A 185 -11.99 -2.63 -21.93
CA THR A 185 -13.15 -3.52 -22.11
C THR A 185 -13.54 -3.75 -23.57
N THR A 186 -13.01 -2.94 -24.50
CA THR A 186 -13.25 -3.07 -25.94
C THR A 186 -12.11 -3.76 -26.71
N GLN A 187 -11.04 -4.19 -26.03
CA GLN A 187 -9.96 -4.92 -26.66
C GLN A 187 -10.46 -6.25 -27.26
N ALA A 188 -9.99 -6.61 -28.45
CA ALA A 188 -10.35 -7.86 -29.09
C ALA A 188 -9.91 -9.11 -28.31
N GLN A 189 -8.83 -9.00 -27.55
CA GLN A 189 -8.26 -10.06 -26.71
C GLN A 189 -7.90 -9.48 -25.34
N PRO A 190 -8.87 -9.21 -24.46
CA PRO A 190 -8.60 -8.70 -23.14
C PRO A 190 -7.88 -9.74 -22.27
N SER A 191 -6.97 -9.27 -21.42
CA SER A 191 -6.26 -10.14 -20.48
C SER A 191 -7.22 -10.81 -19.49
N ALA A 192 -6.78 -11.90 -18.85
CA ALA A 192 -7.58 -12.58 -17.82
C ALA A 192 -7.94 -11.63 -16.65
N ALA A 193 -7.05 -10.73 -16.28
CA ALA A 193 -7.30 -9.73 -15.26
C ALA A 193 -8.40 -8.75 -15.67
N VAL A 194 -8.38 -8.25 -16.92
CA VAL A 194 -9.43 -7.38 -17.48
C VAL A 194 -10.77 -8.12 -17.58
N GLN A 195 -10.75 -9.37 -18.02
CA GLN A 195 -11.96 -10.20 -18.09
C GLN A 195 -12.64 -10.32 -16.71
N ALA A 196 -11.87 -10.71 -15.70
CA ALA A 196 -12.39 -10.98 -14.36
C ALA A 196 -12.78 -9.72 -13.59
N ASN A 197 -11.96 -8.66 -13.71
CA ASN A 197 -12.05 -7.50 -12.82
C ASN A 197 -12.74 -6.29 -13.48
N MET A 198 -12.88 -6.25 -14.80
CA MET A 198 -13.53 -5.15 -15.49
C MET A 198 -14.78 -5.62 -16.25
N ILE A 199 -14.62 -6.54 -17.22
CA ILE A 199 -15.74 -6.95 -18.10
C ILE A 199 -16.83 -7.68 -17.32
N ALA A 200 -16.46 -8.64 -16.47
CA ALA A 200 -17.41 -9.38 -15.63
C ALA A 200 -18.16 -8.51 -14.62
N LEU A 201 -17.60 -7.35 -14.28
CA LEU A 201 -18.14 -6.42 -13.29
C LEU A 201 -18.63 -5.10 -13.90
N LYS A 202 -18.77 -5.02 -15.23
CA LYS A 202 -19.01 -3.77 -15.97
C LYS A 202 -20.16 -2.91 -15.41
N ASP A 203 -21.25 -3.55 -15.00
CA ASP A 203 -22.45 -2.88 -14.50
C ASP A 203 -22.30 -2.33 -13.05
N ARG A 204 -21.15 -2.58 -12.42
CA ARG A 204 -20.84 -2.13 -11.06
C ARG A 204 -19.94 -0.90 -11.01
N TYR A 205 -19.39 -0.48 -12.15
CA TYR A 205 -18.49 0.65 -12.21
C TYR A 205 -19.22 1.99 -12.28
N THR A 206 -18.76 2.93 -11.49
CA THR A 206 -19.02 4.36 -11.68
C THR A 206 -17.86 4.92 -12.50
N LEU A 207 -18.17 5.40 -13.70
CA LEU A 207 -17.16 5.98 -14.59
C LEU A 207 -17.07 7.48 -14.39
N ILE A 208 -15.83 7.98 -14.27
CA ILE A 208 -15.54 9.38 -14.01
C ILE A 208 -14.50 9.92 -15.00
N LYS A 209 -14.26 11.23 -14.97
CA LYS A 209 -13.33 11.97 -15.83
C LYS A 209 -12.32 12.76 -15.01
N ASP A 210 -11.35 13.34 -15.69
CA ASP A 210 -10.44 14.33 -15.12
C ASP A 210 -11.23 15.45 -14.42
N GLY A 211 -10.80 15.80 -13.22
CA GLY A 211 -11.43 16.83 -12.40
C GLY A 211 -12.60 16.36 -11.54
N ASP A 212 -13.17 15.18 -11.82
CA ASP A 212 -14.29 14.66 -11.03
C ASP A 212 -13.85 14.25 -9.62
N ALA A 213 -14.75 14.42 -8.66
CA ALA A 213 -14.57 13.91 -7.33
C ALA A 213 -14.78 12.39 -7.29
N ILE A 214 -13.79 11.64 -6.79
CA ILE A 214 -13.95 10.23 -6.45
C ILE A 214 -14.86 10.11 -5.23
N VAL A 215 -14.54 10.87 -4.20
CA VAL A 215 -15.32 11.16 -3.00
C VAL A 215 -14.93 12.56 -2.52
N PRO A 216 -15.67 13.19 -1.57
CA PRO A 216 -15.22 14.45 -0.99
C PRO A 216 -13.78 14.38 -0.46
N GLY A 217 -12.92 15.29 -0.93
CA GLY A 217 -11.50 15.34 -0.59
C GLY A 217 -10.57 14.55 -1.49
N LEU A 218 -11.07 13.72 -2.40
CA LEU A 218 -10.28 12.99 -3.38
C LEU A 218 -10.77 13.31 -4.80
N THR A 219 -9.86 13.86 -5.63
CA THR A 219 -10.16 14.29 -7.00
C THR A 219 -9.31 13.49 -8.00
N ALA A 220 -9.92 13.03 -9.07
CA ALA A 220 -9.24 12.41 -10.18
C ALA A 220 -8.46 13.45 -11.00
N VAL A 221 -7.26 13.12 -11.41
CA VAL A 221 -6.37 14.01 -12.18
C VAL A 221 -5.87 13.27 -13.41
N ALA A 222 -6.06 13.84 -14.61
CA ALA A 222 -5.55 13.23 -15.84
C ALA A 222 -4.07 12.87 -15.72
N ALA A 223 -3.74 11.61 -16.04
CA ALA A 223 -2.38 11.08 -16.01
C ALA A 223 -2.11 10.20 -17.25
N TYR A 224 -2.64 10.62 -18.39
CA TYR A 224 -2.65 9.87 -19.65
C TYR A 224 -1.24 9.63 -20.21
N GLY A 225 -1.10 8.60 -21.01
CA GLY A 225 0.11 8.25 -21.75
C GLY A 225 0.70 6.89 -21.34
N HIS A 226 0.78 6.60 -20.05
CA HIS A 226 1.09 5.24 -19.59
C HIS A 226 0.02 4.27 -20.08
N THR A 227 -1.22 4.60 -19.85
CA THR A 227 -2.40 4.06 -20.55
C THR A 227 -3.26 5.21 -21.07
N PRO A 228 -4.21 4.96 -22.01
CA PRO A 228 -4.97 6.03 -22.66
C PRO A 228 -5.83 6.88 -21.71
N GLY A 229 -6.27 6.33 -20.60
CA GLY A 229 -7.21 6.98 -19.69
C GLY A 229 -6.76 6.95 -18.22
N GLN A 230 -5.50 6.63 -17.92
CA GLN A 230 -4.99 6.59 -16.56
C GLN A 230 -5.29 7.89 -15.79
N LEU A 231 -5.74 7.74 -14.56
CA LEU A 231 -5.98 8.87 -13.64
C LEU A 231 -5.09 8.75 -12.39
N ALA A 232 -4.43 9.84 -12.04
CA ALA A 232 -3.82 10.06 -10.75
C ALA A 232 -4.88 10.51 -9.73
N VAL A 233 -4.53 10.57 -8.43
CA VAL A 233 -5.45 11.01 -7.37
C VAL A 233 -4.84 12.15 -6.58
N LEU A 234 -5.55 13.26 -6.49
CA LEU A 234 -5.22 14.36 -5.58
C LEU A 234 -6.05 14.20 -4.30
N VAL A 235 -5.37 13.97 -3.18
CA VAL A 235 -5.95 13.98 -1.83
C VAL A 235 -5.81 15.39 -1.26
N THR A 236 -6.92 15.98 -0.79
CA THR A 236 -6.95 17.31 -0.19
C THR A 236 -7.73 17.28 1.13
N SER A 237 -7.14 17.80 2.19
CA SER A 237 -7.81 17.96 3.48
C SER A 237 -7.30 19.24 4.16
N GLY A 238 -8.16 20.24 4.30
CA GLY A 238 -7.75 21.59 4.69
C GLY A 238 -6.80 22.20 3.65
N ASP A 239 -5.67 22.68 4.12
CA ASP A 239 -4.58 23.25 3.30
C ASP A 239 -3.56 22.22 2.84
N GLN A 240 -3.67 20.97 3.30
CA GLN A 240 -2.72 19.91 2.98
C GLN A 240 -3.14 19.12 1.75
N ARG A 241 -2.12 18.73 0.97
CA ARG A 241 -2.31 17.95 -0.27
C ARG A 241 -1.29 16.82 -0.39
N LEU A 242 -1.71 15.78 -1.10
CA LEU A 242 -0.86 14.66 -1.53
C LEU A 242 -1.36 14.19 -2.88
N MET A 243 -0.45 13.88 -3.80
CA MET A 243 -0.80 13.33 -5.12
C MET A 243 -0.30 11.89 -5.25
N HIS A 244 -1.21 10.96 -5.46
CA HIS A 244 -0.87 9.60 -5.90
C HIS A 244 -0.69 9.63 -7.42
N LEU A 245 0.53 9.37 -7.89
CA LEU A 245 0.92 9.55 -9.30
C LEU A 245 0.50 8.39 -10.20
N ALA A 246 0.04 7.27 -9.62
CA ALA A 246 -0.08 6.00 -10.33
C ALA A 246 1.23 5.68 -11.07
N ASP A 247 1.16 5.20 -12.30
CA ASP A 247 2.34 4.86 -13.10
C ASP A 247 2.90 6.01 -13.91
N ALA A 248 2.19 7.16 -13.94
CA ALA A 248 2.77 8.39 -14.49
C ALA A 248 4.03 8.84 -13.74
N GLY A 249 4.22 8.42 -12.47
CA GLY A 249 5.45 8.66 -11.72
C GLY A 249 6.69 8.00 -12.32
N GLY A 250 6.52 6.90 -13.02
CA GLY A 250 7.61 6.14 -13.60
C GLY A 250 8.56 5.54 -12.56
N HIS A 251 9.87 5.64 -12.82
CA HIS A 251 10.91 5.16 -11.91
C HIS A 251 11.39 6.28 -10.99
N TYR A 252 11.39 6.06 -9.66
CA TYR A 252 11.71 7.07 -8.63
C TYR A 252 13.09 7.76 -8.76
N LEU A 253 13.99 7.23 -9.58
CA LEU A 253 15.30 7.80 -9.86
C LEU A 253 15.40 8.26 -11.30
N LEU A 254 15.19 7.36 -12.28
CA LEU A 254 15.41 7.64 -13.68
C LEU A 254 14.46 8.70 -14.24
N SER A 255 13.16 8.60 -13.90
CA SER A 255 12.15 9.54 -14.39
C SER A 255 12.32 10.96 -13.82
N PHE A 256 12.98 11.08 -12.67
CA PHE A 256 13.29 12.37 -12.06
C PHE A 256 14.57 12.98 -12.65
N LYS A 257 15.61 12.17 -12.80
CA LYS A 257 16.91 12.64 -13.32
C LYS A 257 16.89 12.93 -14.82
N TYR A 258 16.04 12.21 -15.56
CA TYR A 258 15.92 12.33 -17.02
C TYR A 258 14.47 12.66 -17.40
N PRO A 259 14.09 13.95 -17.51
CA PRO A 259 12.70 14.36 -17.77
C PRO A 259 12.09 13.78 -19.06
N GLN A 260 12.93 13.49 -20.07
CA GLN A 260 12.52 12.86 -21.33
C GLN A 260 12.40 11.32 -21.26
N GLN A 261 12.71 10.70 -20.10
CA GLN A 261 12.63 9.26 -19.93
C GLN A 261 11.19 8.78 -20.07
N TYR A 262 11.01 7.63 -20.72
CA TYR A 262 9.75 6.90 -20.78
C TYR A 262 9.95 5.43 -20.39
N LEU A 263 8.87 4.80 -19.94
CA LEU A 263 8.86 3.38 -19.60
C LEU A 263 8.66 2.52 -20.85
N GLY A 264 9.12 1.28 -20.83
CA GLY A 264 8.80 0.30 -21.85
C GLY A 264 7.29 -0.01 -21.91
N PHE A 265 6.60 0.20 -20.81
CA PHE A 265 5.16 -0.01 -20.65
C PHE A 265 4.31 1.20 -21.10
N ASP A 266 4.89 2.39 -21.34
CA ASP A 266 4.13 3.57 -21.74
C ASP A 266 3.58 3.37 -23.16
N MET A 267 2.23 3.39 -23.29
CA MET A 267 1.53 3.16 -24.56
C MET A 267 1.66 4.35 -25.52
N ASP A 268 1.62 5.56 -24.98
CA ASP A 268 1.90 6.82 -25.70
C ASP A 268 3.05 7.54 -24.99
N LYS A 269 4.26 7.26 -25.44
CA LYS A 269 5.49 7.75 -24.81
C LYS A 269 5.59 9.28 -24.76
N PRO A 270 5.31 10.04 -25.85
CA PRO A 270 5.30 11.49 -25.80
C PRO A 270 4.31 12.04 -24.77
N THR A 271 3.09 11.52 -24.75
CA THR A 271 2.07 11.93 -23.79
C THR A 271 2.45 11.57 -22.36
N ALA A 272 3.02 10.38 -22.11
CA ALA A 272 3.49 9.96 -20.78
C ALA A 272 4.58 10.88 -20.23
N VAL A 273 5.55 11.26 -21.08
CA VAL A 273 6.62 12.22 -20.74
C VAL A 273 6.05 13.59 -20.39
N ALA A 274 5.17 14.13 -21.24
CA ALA A 274 4.53 15.43 -21.00
C ALA A 274 3.66 15.42 -19.72
N THR A 275 2.91 14.36 -19.50
CA THR A 275 2.09 14.16 -18.30
C THR A 275 2.95 14.13 -17.05
N ARG A 276 4.03 13.35 -17.05
CA ARG A 276 4.96 13.25 -15.91
C ARG A 276 5.56 14.60 -15.58
N ALA A 277 6.06 15.33 -16.57
CA ALA A 277 6.60 16.67 -16.38
C ALA A 277 5.58 17.60 -15.73
N ARG A 278 4.34 17.63 -16.23
CA ARG A 278 3.25 18.45 -15.69
C ARG A 278 2.91 18.11 -14.24
N LEU A 279 2.86 16.81 -13.89
CA LEU A 279 2.57 16.37 -12.54
C LEU A 279 3.71 16.69 -11.57
N PHE A 280 4.97 16.51 -12.02
CA PHE A 280 6.15 16.85 -11.22
C PHE A 280 6.27 18.36 -11.01
N ASP A 281 6.01 19.16 -12.05
CA ASP A 281 5.99 20.62 -11.96
C ASP A 281 4.98 21.11 -10.93
N ARG A 282 3.76 20.56 -11.00
CA ARG A 282 2.71 20.88 -10.04
C ARG A 282 3.12 20.48 -8.63
N ALA A 283 3.63 19.25 -8.43
CA ALA A 283 4.03 18.77 -7.12
C ALA A 283 5.17 19.62 -6.52
N ALA A 284 6.15 20.00 -7.34
CA ALA A 284 7.27 20.84 -6.91
C ALA A 284 6.82 22.28 -6.58
N ALA A 285 5.95 22.87 -7.42
CA ALA A 285 5.46 24.24 -7.22
C ALA A 285 4.59 24.37 -5.96
N ASP A 286 3.72 23.38 -5.73
CA ASP A 286 2.82 23.35 -4.58
C ASP A 286 3.50 22.83 -3.29
N GLY A 287 4.75 22.35 -3.37
CA GLY A 287 5.45 21.71 -2.24
C GLY A 287 4.70 20.51 -1.66
N MET A 288 3.87 19.85 -2.47
CA MET A 288 3.05 18.75 -2.00
C MET A 288 3.79 17.41 -2.05
N ARG A 289 3.39 16.50 -1.16
CA ARG A 289 3.88 15.12 -1.19
C ARG A 289 3.33 14.37 -2.41
N VAL A 290 4.13 13.43 -2.89
CA VAL A 290 3.72 12.49 -3.92
C VAL A 290 3.83 11.06 -3.41
N VAL A 291 3.01 10.17 -3.98
CA VAL A 291 3.10 8.72 -3.83
C VAL A 291 3.26 8.13 -5.22
N GLY A 292 4.30 7.34 -5.41
CA GLY A 292 4.49 6.54 -6.63
C GLY A 292 4.16 5.07 -6.35
N TYR A 293 3.33 4.48 -7.21
CA TYR A 293 2.90 3.10 -7.03
C TYR A 293 4.07 2.11 -7.06
N HIS A 294 5.04 2.32 -7.97
CA HIS A 294 6.23 1.49 -8.13
C HIS A 294 7.48 2.06 -7.47
N PHE A 295 7.35 3.14 -6.71
CA PHE A 295 8.50 3.72 -6.03
C PHE A 295 8.99 2.80 -4.92
N ASP A 296 10.25 2.98 -4.57
CA ASP A 296 10.91 2.37 -3.46
C ASP A 296 10.14 2.63 -2.14
N TRP A 297 9.97 1.58 -1.37
CA TRP A 297 9.14 1.59 -0.16
C TRP A 297 9.51 2.71 0.83
N PRO A 298 8.56 3.46 1.39
CA PRO A 298 7.09 3.36 1.25
C PRO A 298 6.52 4.14 0.06
N GLY A 299 7.32 4.61 -0.87
CA GLY A 299 6.89 5.31 -2.07
C GLY A 299 6.44 6.76 -1.86
N VAL A 300 6.62 7.34 -0.66
CA VAL A 300 6.19 8.69 -0.29
C VAL A 300 7.36 9.65 -0.27
N GLY A 301 7.22 10.79 -0.92
CA GLY A 301 8.27 11.81 -0.97
C GLY A 301 7.78 13.15 -1.50
N TYR A 302 8.73 13.97 -1.88
CA TYR A 302 8.53 15.27 -2.50
C TYR A 302 9.22 15.31 -3.85
N VAL A 303 8.73 16.16 -4.73
CA VAL A 303 9.40 16.51 -5.98
C VAL A 303 10.14 17.81 -5.77
N ARG A 304 11.45 17.82 -6.02
CA ARG A 304 12.28 19.01 -6.01
C ARG A 304 12.81 19.28 -7.41
N ARG A 305 12.79 20.54 -7.86
CA ARG A 305 13.45 20.91 -9.11
C ARG A 305 14.97 20.86 -8.93
N ALA A 306 15.66 20.30 -9.91
CA ALA A 306 17.12 20.17 -9.98
C ALA A 306 17.62 20.61 -11.37
N GLY A 307 17.77 21.92 -11.57
CA GLY A 307 18.03 22.48 -12.90
C GLY A 307 16.86 22.26 -13.85
N THR A 308 17.12 21.59 -14.98
CA THR A 308 16.11 21.19 -15.96
C THR A 308 15.44 19.84 -15.63
N ALA A 309 15.89 19.17 -14.57
CA ALA A 309 15.41 17.88 -14.11
C ALA A 309 14.69 18.01 -12.75
N TYR A 310 14.44 16.86 -12.13
CA TYR A 310 13.83 16.76 -10.81
C TYR A 310 14.65 15.82 -9.92
N GLU A 311 14.35 15.87 -8.65
CA GLU A 311 14.85 14.94 -7.63
C GLU A 311 13.68 14.46 -6.79
N TYR A 312 13.65 13.16 -6.54
CA TYR A 312 12.74 12.56 -5.56
C TYR A 312 13.37 12.62 -4.18
N VAL A 313 12.77 13.40 -3.30
CA VAL A 313 13.20 13.55 -1.90
C VAL A 313 12.28 12.71 -1.03
N ARG A 314 12.78 11.57 -0.54
CA ARG A 314 12.00 10.69 0.33
C ARG A 314 11.62 11.39 1.62
N VAL A 315 10.41 11.12 2.15
CA VAL A 315 10.09 11.49 3.52
C VAL A 315 10.94 10.65 4.48
N PRO A 316 11.39 11.21 5.62
CA PRO A 316 12.02 10.41 6.66
C PRO A 316 11.07 9.29 7.11
N PHE A 317 11.57 8.05 7.13
CA PHE A 317 10.79 6.93 7.65
C PHE A 317 10.68 7.07 9.17
N GLN A 318 9.44 7.13 9.67
CA GLN A 318 9.15 7.17 11.10
C GLN A 318 8.47 5.85 11.49
N LEU A 319 9.03 5.17 12.49
CA LEU A 319 8.50 3.91 13.04
C LEU A 319 7.31 4.17 13.98
#